data_720f99b47f2c93e2ec5be53d8e7b8e94
#
_entry.id   720f99b47f2c93e2ec5be53d8e7b8e94
#
_cell.length_a   1.000
_cell.length_b   1.000
_cell.length_c   1.000
_cell.angle_alpha   90.00
_cell.angle_beta   90.00
_cell.angle_gamma   90.00
#
_symmetry.space_group_name_H-M   'P 1'
#
loop_
_entity.id
_entity.type
_entity.pdbx_description
1 polymer ?
#
loop_
_entity_poly.entity_id
_entity_poly.type
_entity_poly.pdbx_seq_one_letter_code
_entity_poly.pdbx_strand_id
1 'polypeptide(L)' 'MRSRFITTSDWYAATGRSNELFQEADRLNAIAYELLTHAADSPEAMERYKDARDAADAKTLEGKKAWDEARGRLARRQ' A
#
# COMPACT_ATOMS: atom_id res chain seq x y z
N MET A 1 -22.10 -9.93 -25.64
CA MET A 1 -21.66 -9.74 -25.14
C MET A 1 -21.15 -9.28 -24.34
N ARG A 2 -21.12 -9.12 -23.72
CA ARG A 2 -20.84 -8.81 -23.05
C ARG A 2 -19.93 -8.68 -22.37
N SER A 3 -19.78 -8.83 -22.06
CA SER A 3 -18.99 -8.72 -21.03
C SER A 3 -17.56 -8.55 -21.25
N ARG A 4 -17.22 -7.85 -22.27
CA ARG A 4 -15.91 -7.40 -22.49
C ARG A 4 -15.50 -6.29 -21.59
N PHE A 5 -16.46 -5.64 -20.95
CA PHE A 5 -16.17 -4.48 -20.14
C PHE A 5 -15.91 -4.89 -18.70
N ILE A 6 -14.91 -4.27 -18.09
CA ILE A 6 -14.61 -4.47 -16.68
C ILE A 6 -15.60 -3.62 -15.90
N THR A 7 -16.39 -4.25 -15.05
CA THR A 7 -17.34 -3.52 -14.23
C THR A 7 -16.65 -2.87 -13.05
N THR A 8 -17.30 -1.89 -12.44
CA THR A 8 -16.82 -1.28 -11.21
C THR A 8 -16.59 -2.34 -10.13
N SER A 9 -17.51 -3.29 -10.03
CA SER A 9 -17.40 -4.38 -9.07
C SER A 9 -16.15 -5.23 -9.31
N ASP A 10 -15.87 -5.54 -10.58
CA ASP A 10 -14.67 -6.31 -10.94
C ASP A 10 -13.41 -5.54 -10.54
N TRP A 11 -13.41 -4.24 -10.79
CA TRP A 11 -12.28 -3.40 -10.45
C TRP A 11 -12.02 -3.38 -8.95
N TYR A 12 -13.06 -3.17 -8.15
CA TYR A 12 -12.93 -3.16 -6.69
C TYR A 12 -12.47 -4.51 -6.16
N ALA A 13 -13.02 -5.60 -6.70
CA ALA A 13 -12.61 -6.92 -6.27
C ALA A 13 -11.13 -7.18 -6.57
N ALA A 14 -10.70 -6.77 -7.77
CA ALA A 14 -9.32 -7.02 -8.20
C ALA A 14 -8.31 -6.14 -7.48
N THR A 15 -8.68 -4.89 -7.15
CA THR A 15 -7.75 -3.94 -6.54
C THR A 15 -7.89 -3.84 -5.03
N GLY A 16 -8.81 -4.59 -4.42
CA GLY A 16 -9.06 -4.52 -2.99
C GLY A 16 -7.81 -4.73 -2.16
N ARG A 17 -7.01 -5.74 -2.53
CA ARG A 17 -5.79 -6.03 -1.78
C ARG A 17 -4.77 -4.89 -1.90
N SER A 18 -4.60 -4.32 -3.10
CA SER A 18 -3.67 -3.22 -3.25
C SER A 18 -4.13 -2.00 -2.45
N ASN A 19 -5.44 -1.74 -2.43
CA ASN A 19 -5.97 -0.64 -1.64
C ASN A 19 -5.74 -0.84 -0.15
N GLU A 20 -5.92 -2.06 0.35
CA GLU A 20 -5.64 -2.38 1.74
C GLU A 20 -4.16 -2.17 2.07
N LEU A 21 -3.28 -2.59 1.18
CA LEU A 21 -1.85 -2.43 1.38
C LEU A 21 -1.44 -0.97 1.38
N PHE A 22 -2.02 -0.15 0.50
CA PHE A 22 -1.73 1.28 0.48
C PHE A 22 -2.25 1.97 1.75
N GLN A 23 -3.42 1.57 2.24
CA GLN A 23 -3.95 2.10 3.50
C GLN A 23 -3.04 1.74 4.67
N GLU A 24 -2.54 0.51 4.69
CA GLU A 24 -1.59 0.08 5.70
C GLU A 24 -0.31 0.90 5.64
N ALA A 25 0.20 1.16 4.42
CA ALA A 25 1.37 2.00 4.23
C ALA A 25 1.13 3.42 4.76
N ASP A 26 -0.04 3.98 4.48
CA ASP A 26 -0.39 5.32 4.96
C ASP A 26 -0.40 5.38 6.48
N ARG A 27 -0.95 4.35 7.12
CA ARG A 27 -0.99 4.28 8.57
C ARG A 27 0.41 4.19 9.15
N LEU A 28 1.26 3.36 8.54
CA LEU A 28 2.64 3.22 9.00
C LEU A 28 3.43 4.52 8.79
N ASN A 29 3.17 5.23 7.71
CA ASN A 29 3.80 6.54 7.49
C ASN A 29 3.36 7.56 8.53
N ALA A 30 2.09 7.54 8.94
CA ALA A 30 1.61 8.44 9.98
C ALA A 30 2.32 8.16 11.30
N ILE A 31 2.52 6.89 11.64
CA ILE A 31 3.26 6.51 12.83
C ILE A 31 4.71 7.00 12.72
N ALA A 32 5.32 6.85 11.54
CA ALA A 32 6.69 7.30 11.31
C ALA A 32 6.82 8.80 11.54
N TYR A 33 5.85 9.59 11.06
CA TYR A 33 5.88 11.04 11.29
C TYR A 33 5.79 11.39 12.76
N GLU A 34 4.95 10.69 13.52
CA GLU A 34 4.86 10.92 14.96
C GLU A 34 6.19 10.62 15.64
N LEU A 35 6.82 9.51 15.27
CA LEU A 35 8.10 9.14 15.83
C LEU A 35 9.17 10.17 15.49
N LEU A 36 9.12 10.72 14.28
CA LEU A 36 10.07 11.73 13.84
C LEU A 36 10.00 13.01 14.68
N THR A 37 8.80 13.40 15.10
CA THR A 37 8.67 14.60 15.93
C THR A 37 9.35 14.45 17.28
N HIS A 38 9.57 13.22 17.73
CA HIS A 38 10.22 12.93 19.02
C HIS A 38 11.65 12.44 18.86
N ALA A 39 12.11 12.23 17.62
CA ALA A 39 13.39 11.59 17.35
C ALA A 39 14.58 12.50 17.67
N ALA A 40 14.37 13.81 17.68
CA ALA A 40 15.46 14.76 17.93
C ALA A 40 16.14 14.51 19.27
N ASP A 41 15.40 13.99 20.25
CA ASP A 41 15.87 13.82 21.60
C ASP A 41 16.25 12.39 21.96
N SER A 42 16.11 11.44 21.02
CA SER A 42 16.30 10.03 21.36
C SER A 42 16.76 9.19 20.19
N PRO A 43 17.93 8.53 20.30
CA PRO A 43 18.38 7.59 19.29
C PRO A 43 17.41 6.42 19.08
N GLU A 44 16.71 6.01 20.16
CA GLU A 44 15.74 4.93 20.08
C GLU A 44 14.52 5.33 19.26
N ALA A 45 14.09 6.59 19.39
CA ALA A 45 12.97 7.09 18.59
C ALA A 45 13.37 7.15 17.12
N MET A 46 14.61 7.52 16.82
CA MET A 46 15.10 7.55 15.44
C MET A 46 15.10 6.13 14.84
N GLU A 47 15.49 5.15 15.61
CA GLU A 47 15.49 3.77 15.15
C GLU A 47 14.08 3.28 14.87
N ARG A 48 13.14 3.60 15.74
CA ARG A 48 11.73 3.26 15.53
C ARG A 48 11.17 3.96 14.29
N TYR A 49 11.58 5.19 14.07
CA TYR A 49 11.17 5.93 12.87
C TYR A 49 11.65 5.20 11.62
N LYS A 50 12.90 4.77 11.60
CA LYS A 50 13.45 4.04 10.45
C LYS A 50 12.70 2.75 10.22
N ASP A 51 12.43 2.01 11.29
CA ASP A 51 11.70 0.75 11.18
C ASP A 51 10.29 0.98 10.63
N ALA A 52 9.62 2.02 11.09
CA ALA A 52 8.28 2.35 10.61
C ALA A 52 8.32 2.76 9.14
N ARG A 53 9.33 3.53 8.73
CA ARG A 53 9.49 3.92 7.33
C ARG A 53 9.74 2.70 6.45
N ASP A 54 10.62 1.81 6.89
CA ASP A 54 10.91 0.60 6.13
C ASP A 54 9.68 -0.27 5.98
N ALA A 55 8.89 -0.39 7.04
CA ALA A 55 7.64 -1.15 6.99
C ALA A 55 6.64 -0.51 6.03
N ALA A 56 6.54 0.82 6.05
CA ALA A 56 5.65 1.54 5.15
C ALA A 56 6.08 1.35 3.68
N ASP A 57 7.38 1.44 3.43
CA ASP A 57 7.92 1.26 2.08
C ASP A 57 7.65 -0.15 1.57
N ALA A 58 7.80 -1.16 2.44
CA ALA A 58 7.52 -2.54 2.08
C ALA A 58 6.05 -2.72 1.72
N LYS A 59 5.14 -2.11 2.48
CA LYS A 59 3.71 -2.20 2.18
C LYS A 59 3.36 -1.47 0.89
N THR A 60 4.00 -0.36 0.62
CA THR A 60 3.79 0.38 -0.62
C THR A 60 4.22 -0.48 -1.82
N LEU A 61 5.36 -1.15 -1.70
CA LEU A 61 5.86 -2.01 -2.76
C LEU A 61 4.92 -3.19 -2.99
N GLU A 62 4.45 -3.82 -1.91
CA GLU A 62 3.47 -4.90 -2.02
C GLU A 62 2.19 -4.42 -2.68
N GLY A 63 1.73 -3.22 -2.32
CA GLY A 63 0.54 -2.64 -2.92
C GLY A 63 0.69 -2.42 -4.42
N LYS A 64 1.85 -1.92 -4.85
CA LYS A 64 2.14 -1.73 -6.26
C LYS A 64 2.14 -3.05 -7.02
N LYS A 65 2.75 -4.08 -6.44
CA LYS A 65 2.77 -5.41 -7.04
C LYS A 65 1.37 -5.97 -7.17
N ALA A 66 0.57 -5.85 -6.12
CA ALA A 66 -0.81 -6.34 -6.14
C ALA A 66 -1.63 -5.60 -7.19
N TRP A 67 -1.41 -4.30 -7.32
CA TRP A 67 -2.13 -3.49 -8.30
C TRP A 67 -1.74 -3.89 -9.72
N ASP A 68 -0.45 -4.09 -9.98
CA ASP A 68 0.03 -4.52 -11.29
C ASP A 68 -0.52 -5.89 -11.67
N GLU A 69 -0.57 -6.80 -10.71
CA GLU A 69 -1.15 -8.12 -10.94
C GLU A 69 -2.64 -8.03 -11.24
N ALA A 70 -3.36 -7.18 -10.51
CA ALA A 70 -4.79 -6.98 -10.74
C ALA A 70 -5.03 -6.43 -12.14
N ARG A 71 -4.25 -5.43 -12.54
CA ARG A 71 -4.34 -4.87 -13.88
C ARG A 71 -4.10 -5.92 -14.95
N GLY A 72 -3.09 -6.75 -14.74
CA GLY A 72 -2.77 -7.80 -15.68
C GLY A 72 -3.90 -8.80 -15.82
N ARG A 73 -4.52 -9.20 -14.70
CA ARG A 73 -5.65 -10.12 -14.72
C ARG A 73 -6.85 -9.53 -15.44
N LEU A 74 -7.15 -8.26 -15.16
CA LEU A 74 -8.28 -7.60 -15.81
C LEU A 74 -8.06 -7.43 -17.30
N ALA A 75 -6.83 -7.09 -17.69
CA ALA A 75 -6.50 -6.96 -19.11
C ALA A 75 -6.66 -8.30 -19.85
N ARG A 76 -6.28 -9.40 -19.21
CA ARG A 76 -6.40 -10.71 -19.83
C ARG A 76 -7.84 -11.17 -19.98
N ARG A 77 -8.75 -10.61 -19.20
CA ARG A 77 -10.17 -10.98 -19.28
C ARG A 77 -10.86 -10.35 -20.49
N GLN A 78 -10.24 -9.38 -21.08
CA GLN A 78 -10.77 -8.75 -22.29
C GLN A 78 -10.20 -9.44 -23.51
#